data_3fb153d57b604fb70decbf5fb3201c5e
#
_entry.id   3fb153d57b604fb70decbf5fb3201c5e
#
_cell.length_a   1.000
_cell.length_b   1.000
_cell.length_c   1.000
_cell.angle_alpha   90.00
_cell.angle_beta   90.00
_cell.angle_gamma   90.00
#
_symmetry.space_group_name_H-M   'P 1'
#
loop_
_entity.id
_entity.type
_entity.pdbx_description
1 polymer ?
#
loop_
_entity_poly.entity_id
_entity_poly.type
_entity_poly.pdbx_seq_one_letter_code
_entity_poly.pdbx_strand_id
1 'polypeptide(L)'
;MTLPDDLNKLQSRMSAAVREHWKAFLFEGILLAVLGLAAMIVPPLASLAVTIFLGWMFLVTGVAGLVMTYWARAMPGYWWSLISAALAVLAGIILLARPMQGVLTLTIVVGAYFLAEGIATIMYALDHRRELSGRWSWLLIAGLMDILIAFFIIAGLPGSAEWAIGLLVGINLLFGGATLIGMALAARNAPTG
;
A
#
# COMPACT_ATOMS: atom_id res chain seq x y z
N MET A 1 -33.63 5.80 13.92
CA MET A 1 -32.25 5.77 13.40
C MET A 1 -31.86 4.31 13.25
N THR A 2 -32.01 3.74 12.04
CA THR A 2 -31.98 2.30 11.75
C THR A 2 -30.58 1.84 11.29
N LEU A 3 -29.53 2.21 12.05
CA LEU A 3 -28.14 1.82 11.79
C LEU A 3 -27.87 0.31 11.82
N PRO A 4 -28.52 -0.52 12.68
CA PRO A 4 -28.25 -1.96 12.69
C PRO A 4 -28.70 -2.70 11.42
N ASP A 5 -29.88 -2.34 10.87
CA ASP A 5 -30.46 -3.03 9.71
C ASP A 5 -29.71 -2.73 8.40
N ASP A 6 -29.21 -1.52 8.24
CA ASP A 6 -28.45 -1.13 7.05
C ASP A 6 -27.04 -1.76 7.03
N LEU A 7 -26.40 -1.88 8.19
CA LEU A 7 -25.12 -2.59 8.31
C LEU A 7 -25.27 -4.07 8.01
N ASN A 8 -26.31 -4.72 8.54
CA ASN A 8 -26.62 -6.12 8.26
C ASN A 8 -26.92 -6.35 6.78
N LYS A 9 -27.65 -5.44 6.13
CA LYS A 9 -27.92 -5.50 4.69
C LYS A 9 -26.65 -5.30 3.84
N LEU A 10 -25.77 -4.39 4.23
CA LEU A 10 -24.49 -4.20 3.56
C LEU A 10 -23.60 -5.44 3.72
N GLN A 11 -23.51 -5.98 4.92
CA GLN A 11 -22.73 -7.18 5.19
C GLN A 11 -23.25 -8.39 4.42
N SER A 12 -24.58 -8.57 4.35
CA SER A 12 -25.20 -9.67 3.58
C SER A 12 -24.98 -9.51 2.08
N ARG A 13 -25.05 -8.29 1.54
CA ARG A 13 -24.74 -8.02 0.12
C ARG A 13 -23.27 -8.28 -0.21
N MET A 14 -22.36 -7.85 0.67
CA MET A 14 -20.93 -8.12 0.49
C MET A 14 -20.61 -9.61 0.53
N SER A 15 -21.18 -10.34 1.50
CA SER A 15 -20.99 -11.79 1.60
C SER A 15 -21.60 -12.56 0.42
N ALA A 16 -22.75 -12.10 -0.09
CA ALA A 16 -23.36 -12.67 -1.29
C ALA A 16 -22.50 -12.45 -2.55
N ALA A 17 -21.95 -11.25 -2.73
CA ALA A 17 -21.09 -10.93 -3.85
C ALA A 17 -19.79 -11.76 -3.84
N VAL A 18 -19.15 -11.90 -2.66
CA VAL A 18 -17.97 -12.75 -2.50
C VAL A 18 -18.30 -14.22 -2.78
N ARG A 19 -19.47 -14.69 -2.37
CA ARG A 19 -19.93 -16.07 -2.60
C ARG A 19 -20.21 -16.34 -4.07
N GLU A 20 -20.77 -15.39 -4.79
CA GLU A 20 -21.03 -15.52 -6.24
C GLU A 20 -19.73 -15.62 -7.04
N HIS A 21 -18.69 -14.89 -6.60
CA HIS A 21 -17.42 -14.78 -7.32
C HIS A 21 -16.23 -15.43 -6.57
N TRP A 22 -16.48 -16.39 -5.65
CA TRP A 22 -15.43 -16.99 -4.82
C TRP A 22 -14.25 -17.55 -5.61
N LYS A 23 -14.49 -18.07 -6.83
CA LYS A 23 -13.44 -18.60 -7.72
C LYS A 23 -12.50 -17.49 -8.21
N ALA A 24 -13.04 -16.28 -8.50
CA ALA A 24 -12.24 -15.14 -8.92
C ALA A 24 -11.36 -14.64 -7.75
N PHE A 25 -11.93 -14.50 -6.56
CA PHE A 25 -11.16 -14.13 -5.35
C PHE A 25 -10.10 -15.17 -4.99
N LEU A 26 -10.41 -16.46 -5.17
CA LEU A 26 -9.43 -17.54 -4.95
C LEU A 26 -8.28 -17.46 -5.95
N PHE A 27 -8.60 -17.27 -7.24
CA PHE A 27 -7.58 -17.13 -8.29
C PHE A 27 -6.70 -15.90 -8.06
N GLU A 28 -7.30 -14.76 -7.76
CA GLU A 28 -6.59 -13.51 -7.42
C GLU A 28 -5.69 -13.70 -6.20
N GLY A 29 -6.22 -14.31 -5.13
CA GLY A 29 -5.46 -14.58 -3.91
C GLY A 29 -4.25 -15.49 -4.15
N ILE A 30 -4.41 -16.55 -4.96
CA ILE A 30 -3.30 -17.45 -5.34
C ILE A 30 -2.27 -16.67 -6.18
N LEU A 31 -2.73 -15.88 -7.15
CA LEU A 31 -1.85 -15.07 -7.99
C LEU A 31 -1.03 -14.09 -7.16
N LEU A 32 -1.67 -13.37 -6.24
CA LEU A 32 -0.97 -12.44 -5.34
C LEU A 32 0.01 -13.15 -4.41
N ALA A 33 -0.36 -14.31 -3.86
CA ALA A 33 0.53 -15.09 -3.01
C ALA A 33 1.77 -15.58 -3.79
N VAL A 34 1.59 -16.06 -5.01
CA VAL A 34 2.69 -16.50 -5.89
C VAL A 34 3.60 -15.32 -6.27
N LEU A 35 3.01 -14.18 -6.65
CA LEU A 35 3.76 -12.95 -6.95
C LEU A 35 4.50 -12.44 -5.70
N GLY A 36 3.86 -12.50 -4.53
CA GLY A 36 4.49 -12.13 -3.25
C GLY A 36 5.70 -13.00 -2.93
N LEU A 37 5.59 -14.32 -3.09
CA LEU A 37 6.71 -15.23 -2.92
C LEU A 37 7.83 -14.96 -3.95
N ALA A 38 7.48 -14.76 -5.21
CA ALA A 38 8.45 -14.43 -6.25
C ALA A 38 9.19 -13.11 -5.94
N ALA A 39 8.48 -12.11 -5.44
CA ALA A 39 9.07 -10.84 -5.02
C ALA A 39 10.02 -10.99 -3.82
N MET A 40 9.73 -11.93 -2.91
CA MET A 40 10.61 -12.24 -1.76
C MET A 40 11.84 -13.05 -2.17
N ILE A 41 11.74 -13.89 -3.22
CA ILE A 41 12.86 -14.71 -3.72
C ILE A 41 13.83 -13.85 -4.54
N VAL A 42 13.32 -12.90 -5.34
CA VAL A 42 14.12 -12.03 -6.20
C VAL A 42 13.75 -10.56 -5.94
N PRO A 43 14.07 -10.02 -4.73
CA PRO A 43 13.67 -8.67 -4.34
C PRO A 43 14.15 -7.55 -5.28
N PRO A 44 15.37 -7.61 -5.89
CA PRO A 44 15.82 -6.55 -6.80
C PRO A 44 14.93 -6.41 -8.03
N LEU A 45 14.46 -7.52 -8.61
CA LEU A 45 13.53 -7.46 -9.74
C LEU A 45 12.18 -6.90 -9.32
N ALA A 46 11.69 -7.26 -8.14
CA ALA A 46 10.44 -6.74 -7.60
C ALA A 46 10.54 -5.23 -7.33
N SER A 47 11.63 -4.75 -6.71
CA SER A 47 11.90 -3.32 -6.50
C SER A 47 11.90 -2.54 -7.81
N LEU A 48 12.53 -3.09 -8.84
CA LEU A 48 12.57 -2.48 -10.17
C LEU A 48 11.17 -2.47 -10.82
N ALA A 49 10.43 -3.58 -10.76
CA ALA A 49 9.08 -3.69 -11.31
C ALA A 49 8.12 -2.68 -10.64
N VAL A 50 8.17 -2.55 -9.32
CA VAL A 50 7.39 -1.57 -8.56
C VAL A 50 7.74 -0.14 -8.98
N THR A 51 9.03 0.16 -9.14
CA THR A 51 9.49 1.48 -9.56
C THR A 51 8.97 1.85 -10.96
N ILE A 52 9.05 0.92 -11.91
CA ILE A 52 8.52 1.11 -13.27
C ILE A 52 7.00 1.26 -13.24
N PHE A 53 6.30 0.43 -12.46
CA PHE A 53 4.85 0.51 -12.29
C PHE A 53 4.42 1.87 -11.73
N LEU A 54 5.08 2.34 -10.66
CA LEU A 54 4.83 3.66 -10.08
C LEU A 54 5.15 4.79 -11.09
N GLY A 55 6.22 4.64 -11.85
CA GLY A 55 6.55 5.59 -12.92
C GLY A 55 5.43 5.73 -13.94
N TRP A 56 4.85 4.63 -14.40
CA TRP A 56 3.68 4.65 -15.29
C TRP A 56 2.43 5.22 -14.60
N MET A 57 2.18 4.85 -13.34
CA MET A 57 1.05 5.39 -12.58
C MET A 57 1.15 6.91 -12.43
N PHE A 58 2.32 7.44 -12.06
CA PHE A 58 2.53 8.87 -11.96
C PHE A 58 2.41 9.59 -13.30
N LEU A 59 2.89 8.99 -14.39
CA LEU A 59 2.78 9.56 -15.72
C LEU A 59 1.31 9.65 -16.15
N VAL A 60 0.57 8.55 -16.06
CA VAL A 60 -0.85 8.48 -16.46
C VAL A 60 -1.73 9.38 -15.61
N THR A 61 -1.58 9.32 -14.28
CA THR A 61 -2.36 10.16 -13.36
C THR A 61 -1.99 11.62 -13.47
N GLY A 62 -0.71 11.93 -13.68
CA GLY A 62 -0.24 13.28 -13.92
C GLY A 62 -0.79 13.90 -15.21
N VAL A 63 -0.74 13.16 -16.32
CA VAL A 63 -1.32 13.61 -17.61
C VAL A 63 -2.84 13.77 -17.48
N ALA A 64 -3.54 12.79 -16.89
CA ALA A 64 -4.97 12.90 -16.62
C ALA A 64 -5.30 14.11 -15.74
N GLY A 65 -4.48 14.34 -14.70
CA GLY A 65 -4.58 15.50 -13.81
C GLY A 65 -4.42 16.83 -14.55
N LEU A 66 -3.45 16.94 -15.47
CA LEU A 66 -3.27 18.14 -16.31
C LEU A 66 -4.50 18.39 -17.18
N VAL A 67 -5.05 17.35 -17.82
CA VAL A 67 -6.25 17.47 -18.66
C VAL A 67 -7.47 17.89 -17.84
N MET A 68 -7.70 17.27 -16.67
CA MET A 68 -8.80 17.62 -15.79
C MET A 68 -8.67 19.03 -15.24
N THR A 69 -7.46 19.41 -14.82
CA THR A 69 -7.17 20.77 -14.34
C THR A 69 -7.41 21.81 -15.44
N TYR A 70 -7.04 21.52 -16.67
CA TYR A 70 -7.32 22.42 -17.79
C TYR A 70 -8.83 22.66 -18.01
N TRP A 71 -9.65 21.65 -17.81
CA TRP A 71 -11.12 21.81 -17.91
C TRP A 71 -11.71 22.53 -16.68
N ALA A 72 -11.09 22.38 -15.52
CA ALA A 72 -11.55 22.95 -14.25
C ALA A 72 -10.92 24.32 -13.90
N ARG A 73 -10.40 25.06 -14.90
CA ARG A 73 -9.65 26.34 -14.64
C ARG A 73 -10.43 27.43 -13.89
N ALA A 74 -11.75 27.35 -13.86
CA ALA A 74 -12.60 28.30 -13.12
C ALA A 74 -12.78 27.93 -11.64
N MET A 75 -12.29 26.75 -11.20
CA MET A 75 -12.45 26.28 -9.82
C MET A 75 -11.33 26.81 -8.91
N PRO A 76 -11.63 27.05 -7.61
CA PRO A 76 -10.61 27.40 -6.64
C PRO A 76 -9.61 26.22 -6.49
N GLY A 77 -8.33 26.55 -6.33
CA GLY A 77 -7.27 25.53 -6.22
C GLY A 77 -6.60 25.11 -7.54
N TYR A 78 -6.98 25.72 -8.67
CA TYR A 78 -6.42 25.46 -9.99
C TYR A 78 -4.88 25.37 -10.01
N TRP A 79 -4.19 26.36 -9.44
CA TRP A 79 -2.74 26.42 -9.43
C TRP A 79 -2.09 25.26 -8.67
N TRP A 80 -2.66 24.87 -7.53
CA TRP A 80 -2.18 23.73 -6.76
C TRP A 80 -2.37 22.41 -7.50
N SER A 81 -3.51 22.22 -8.15
CA SER A 81 -3.79 21.05 -8.98
C SER A 81 -2.85 20.99 -10.18
N LEU A 82 -2.58 22.13 -10.84
CA LEU A 82 -1.68 22.21 -11.98
C LEU A 82 -0.23 21.84 -11.59
N ILE A 83 0.26 22.41 -10.48
CA ILE A 83 1.61 22.12 -9.97
C ILE A 83 1.72 20.64 -9.59
N SER A 84 0.74 20.10 -8.85
CA SER A 84 0.74 18.69 -8.44
C SER A 84 0.72 17.75 -9.63
N ALA A 85 -0.09 18.02 -10.65
CA ALA A 85 -0.16 17.21 -11.86
C ALA A 85 1.14 17.29 -12.69
N ALA A 86 1.75 18.48 -12.80
CA ALA A 86 3.02 18.66 -13.47
C ALA A 86 4.16 17.92 -12.73
N LEU A 87 4.19 18.00 -11.39
CA LEU A 87 5.15 17.26 -10.58
C LEU A 87 4.98 15.74 -10.72
N ALA A 88 3.74 15.26 -10.80
CA ALA A 88 3.47 13.84 -11.03
C ALA A 88 4.00 13.37 -12.38
N VAL A 89 3.78 14.15 -13.46
CA VAL A 89 4.36 13.84 -14.79
C VAL A 89 5.89 13.81 -14.73
N LEU A 90 6.51 14.81 -14.12
CA LEU A 90 7.98 14.87 -13.98
C LEU A 90 8.51 13.68 -13.19
N ALA A 91 7.87 13.33 -12.07
CA ALA A 91 8.24 12.16 -11.27
C ALA A 91 8.12 10.88 -12.10
N GLY A 92 7.03 10.70 -12.83
CA GLY A 92 6.83 9.55 -13.72
C GLY A 92 7.92 9.43 -14.78
N ILE A 93 8.27 10.53 -15.45
CA ILE A 93 9.35 10.57 -16.45
C ILE A 93 10.69 10.18 -15.80
N ILE A 94 11.05 10.75 -14.65
CA ILE A 94 12.31 10.47 -13.95
C ILE A 94 12.40 8.98 -13.55
N LEU A 95 11.32 8.43 -12.99
CA LEU A 95 11.27 7.02 -12.59
C LEU A 95 11.41 6.06 -13.78
N LEU A 96 10.83 6.40 -14.93
CA LEU A 96 10.92 5.59 -16.15
C LEU A 96 12.25 5.75 -16.87
N ALA A 97 12.82 6.96 -16.87
CA ALA A 97 14.09 7.23 -17.55
C ALA A 97 15.29 6.64 -16.82
N ARG A 98 15.24 6.58 -15.47
CA ARG A 98 16.33 6.11 -14.62
C ARG A 98 15.81 5.22 -13.47
N PRO A 99 15.29 4.02 -13.78
CA PRO A 99 14.58 3.21 -12.80
C PRO A 99 15.47 2.77 -11.62
N MET A 100 16.76 2.54 -11.82
CA MET A 100 17.68 2.19 -10.72
C MET A 100 17.86 3.35 -9.71
N GLN A 101 17.93 4.59 -10.21
CA GLN A 101 17.95 5.76 -9.32
C GLN A 101 16.57 5.97 -8.67
N GLY A 102 15.49 5.62 -9.38
CA GLY A 102 14.14 5.60 -8.86
C GLY A 102 13.98 4.65 -7.69
N VAL A 103 14.52 3.43 -7.78
CA VAL A 103 14.55 2.46 -6.68
C VAL A 103 15.23 3.06 -5.44
N LEU A 104 16.40 3.68 -5.59
CA LEU A 104 17.12 4.31 -4.49
C LEU A 104 16.28 5.44 -3.84
N THR A 105 15.72 6.32 -4.67
CA THR A 105 14.89 7.44 -4.18
C THR A 105 13.65 6.94 -3.45
N LEU A 106 12.94 5.96 -4.00
CA LEU A 106 11.77 5.37 -3.36
C LEU A 106 12.14 4.68 -2.05
N THR A 107 13.28 4.02 -1.98
CA THR A 107 13.76 3.37 -0.75
C THR A 107 14.04 4.40 0.34
N ILE A 108 14.63 5.56 0.02
CA ILE A 108 14.81 6.66 0.97
C ILE A 108 13.46 7.17 1.47
N VAL A 109 12.49 7.36 0.58
CA VAL A 109 11.14 7.82 0.94
C VAL A 109 10.45 6.80 1.85
N VAL A 110 10.55 5.51 1.53
CA VAL A 110 9.99 4.42 2.35
C VAL A 110 10.67 4.37 3.74
N GLY A 111 11.99 4.50 3.80
CA GLY A 111 12.71 4.56 5.07
C GLY A 111 12.30 5.75 5.94
N ALA A 112 12.16 6.94 5.32
CA ALA A 112 11.67 8.13 6.01
C ALA A 112 10.21 7.99 6.48
N TYR A 113 9.36 7.34 5.68
CA TYR A 113 7.98 7.03 6.04
C TYR A 113 7.91 6.14 7.28
N PHE A 114 8.61 5.01 7.31
CA PHE A 114 8.66 4.12 8.48
C PHE A 114 9.20 4.82 9.74
N LEU A 115 10.19 5.70 9.58
CA LEU A 115 10.70 6.49 10.69
C LEU A 115 9.63 7.42 11.27
N ALA A 116 8.94 8.15 10.40
CA ALA A 116 7.88 9.07 10.81
C ALA A 116 6.68 8.32 11.42
N GLU A 117 6.25 7.22 10.80
CA GLU A 117 5.16 6.37 11.29
C GLU A 117 5.49 5.75 12.63
N GLY A 118 6.71 5.21 12.81
CA GLY A 118 7.16 4.63 14.06
C GLY A 118 7.18 5.64 15.21
N ILE A 119 7.69 6.86 14.97
CA ILE A 119 7.65 7.96 15.94
C ILE A 119 6.21 8.33 16.28
N ALA A 120 5.35 8.54 15.28
CA ALA A 120 3.95 8.90 15.47
C ALA A 120 3.19 7.82 16.25
N THR A 121 3.40 6.54 15.94
CA THR A 121 2.77 5.40 16.61
C THR A 121 3.20 5.30 18.07
N ILE A 122 4.49 5.51 18.38
CA ILE A 122 4.99 5.54 19.76
C ILE A 122 4.39 6.71 20.54
N MET A 123 4.38 7.91 19.98
CA MET A 123 3.76 9.08 20.59
C MET A 123 2.28 8.83 20.89
N TYR A 124 1.53 8.33 19.90
CA TYR A 124 0.12 7.98 20.06
C TYR A 124 -0.11 6.95 21.19
N ALA A 125 0.70 5.89 21.22
CA ALA A 125 0.61 4.85 22.23
C ALA A 125 0.86 5.39 23.65
N LEU A 126 1.81 6.30 23.81
CA LEU A 126 2.14 6.91 25.11
C LEU A 126 1.06 7.89 25.57
N ASP A 127 0.53 8.71 24.67
CA ASP A 127 -0.51 9.69 24.97
C ASP A 127 -1.83 9.02 25.39
N HIS A 128 -2.21 7.94 24.69
CA HIS A 128 -3.49 7.24 24.90
C HIS A 128 -3.37 5.96 25.75
N ARG A 129 -2.26 5.78 26.48
CA ARG A 129 -1.98 4.56 27.27
C ARG A 129 -3.08 4.20 28.26
N ARG A 130 -3.79 5.20 28.82
CA ARG A 130 -4.89 5.00 29.81
C ARG A 130 -6.18 4.52 29.14
N GLU A 131 -6.42 4.92 27.90
CA GLU A 131 -7.63 4.61 27.13
C GLU A 131 -7.53 3.24 26.44
N LEU A 132 -6.32 2.85 26.04
CA LEU A 132 -6.05 1.64 25.24
C LEU A 132 -6.00 0.33 26.07
N SER A 133 -6.27 0.39 27.38
CA SER A 133 -6.45 -0.77 28.28
C SER A 133 -5.56 -2.00 27.94
N GLY A 134 -4.22 -1.85 27.95
CA GLY A 134 -3.27 -2.92 27.66
C GLY A 134 -2.84 -3.10 26.21
N ARG A 135 -3.57 -2.56 25.25
CA ARG A 135 -3.20 -2.60 23.82
C ARG A 135 -2.11 -1.59 23.43
N TRP A 136 -1.85 -0.61 24.29
CA TRP A 136 -0.81 0.39 24.05
C TRP A 136 0.60 -0.21 23.91
N SER A 137 0.88 -1.32 24.63
CA SER A 137 2.16 -2.03 24.52
C SER A 137 2.38 -2.64 23.14
N TRP A 138 1.33 -3.14 22.48
CA TRP A 138 1.40 -3.63 21.10
C TRP A 138 1.70 -2.51 20.10
N LEU A 139 1.12 -1.33 20.32
CA LEU A 139 1.41 -0.14 19.49
C LEU A 139 2.85 0.34 19.70
N LEU A 140 3.38 0.29 20.95
CA LEU A 140 4.79 0.59 21.19
C LEU A 140 5.71 -0.38 20.48
N ILE A 141 5.41 -1.68 20.52
CA ILE A 141 6.20 -2.69 19.80
C ILE A 141 6.12 -2.44 18.30
N ALA A 142 4.94 -2.15 17.75
CA ALA A 142 4.77 -1.85 16.33
C ALA A 142 5.61 -0.62 15.93
N GLY A 143 5.48 0.50 16.63
CA GLY A 143 6.25 1.71 16.33
C GLY A 143 7.77 1.52 16.49
N LEU A 144 8.20 0.69 17.46
CA LEU A 144 9.62 0.35 17.62
C LEU A 144 10.11 -0.50 16.42
N MET A 145 9.28 -1.44 15.93
CA MET A 145 9.59 -2.25 14.75
C MET A 145 9.68 -1.39 13.49
N ASP A 146 8.82 -0.38 13.34
CA ASP A 146 8.87 0.55 12.21
C ASP A 146 10.18 1.36 12.23
N ILE A 147 10.60 1.85 13.40
CA ILE A 147 11.89 2.55 13.55
C ILE A 147 13.07 1.60 13.26
N LEU A 148 12.99 0.36 13.70
CA LEU A 148 14.03 -0.63 13.42
C LEU A 148 14.15 -0.92 11.92
N ILE A 149 13.02 -1.09 11.23
CA ILE A 149 12.95 -1.26 9.77
C ILE A 149 13.55 -0.04 9.07
N ALA A 150 13.15 1.17 9.48
CA ALA A 150 13.69 2.42 8.95
C ALA A 150 15.21 2.49 9.11
N PHE A 151 15.72 2.13 10.29
CA PHE A 151 17.15 2.10 10.56
C PHE A 151 17.88 1.14 9.61
N PHE A 152 17.41 -0.10 9.46
CA PHE A 152 18.05 -1.06 8.54
C PHE A 152 18.00 -0.61 7.08
N ILE A 153 16.89 0.02 6.66
CA ILE A 153 16.77 0.56 5.31
C ILE A 153 17.76 1.69 5.09
N ILE A 154 17.79 2.68 5.98
CA ILE A 154 18.60 3.90 5.81
C ILE A 154 20.09 3.61 6.03
N ALA A 155 20.44 2.86 7.07
CA ALA A 155 21.83 2.50 7.35
C ALA A 155 22.44 1.55 6.31
N GLY A 156 21.59 0.75 5.62
CA GLY A 156 22.01 -0.17 4.57
C GLY A 156 22.17 0.46 3.19
N LEU A 157 21.82 1.74 3.00
CA LEU A 157 21.95 2.41 1.69
C LEU A 157 23.41 2.48 1.22
N PRO A 158 23.66 2.32 -0.11
CA PRO A 158 22.70 2.07 -1.19
C PRO A 158 22.26 0.61 -1.34
N GLY A 159 22.89 -0.35 -0.68
CA GLY A 159 22.61 -1.79 -0.83
C GLY A 159 21.19 -2.20 -0.44
N SER A 160 20.60 -1.57 0.57
CA SER A 160 19.20 -1.85 0.97
C SER A 160 18.18 -1.49 -0.12
N ALA A 161 18.50 -0.55 -1.01
CA ALA A 161 17.61 -0.17 -2.10
C ALA A 161 17.31 -1.35 -3.05
N GLU A 162 18.25 -2.27 -3.20
CA GLU A 162 18.07 -3.42 -4.08
C GLU A 162 16.98 -4.39 -3.61
N TRP A 163 16.76 -4.50 -2.30
CA TRP A 163 15.86 -5.51 -1.73
C TRP A 163 14.68 -4.97 -0.92
N ALA A 164 14.80 -3.79 -0.31
CA ALA A 164 13.83 -3.32 0.69
C ALA A 164 12.40 -3.19 0.12
N ILE A 165 12.22 -2.49 -1.00
CA ILE A 165 10.91 -2.29 -1.63
C ILE A 165 10.33 -3.64 -2.07
N GLY A 166 11.15 -4.48 -2.74
CA GLY A 166 10.71 -5.78 -3.23
C GLY A 166 10.28 -6.70 -2.11
N LEU A 167 11.02 -6.73 -1.00
CA LEU A 167 10.67 -7.52 0.17
C LEU A 167 9.37 -7.03 0.83
N LEU A 168 9.24 -5.72 1.06
CA LEU A 168 8.04 -5.13 1.67
C LEU A 168 6.80 -5.39 0.82
N VAL A 169 6.88 -5.18 -0.49
CA VAL A 169 5.79 -5.47 -1.42
C VAL A 169 5.50 -6.97 -1.47
N GLY A 170 6.53 -7.82 -1.48
CA GLY A 170 6.38 -9.28 -1.45
C GLY A 170 5.61 -9.76 -0.22
N ILE A 171 5.97 -9.27 0.96
CA ILE A 171 5.26 -9.56 2.22
C ILE A 171 3.81 -9.08 2.14
N ASN A 172 3.57 -7.85 1.68
CA ASN A 172 2.22 -7.30 1.56
C ASN A 172 1.35 -8.12 0.60
N LEU A 173 1.86 -8.48 -0.58
CA LEU A 173 1.16 -9.32 -1.56
C LEU A 173 0.88 -10.72 -1.01
N LEU A 174 1.81 -11.30 -0.26
CA LEU A 174 1.63 -12.62 0.35
C LEU A 174 0.50 -12.62 1.37
N PHE A 175 0.49 -11.66 2.29
CA PHE A 175 -0.58 -11.52 3.29
C PHE A 175 -1.92 -11.14 2.66
N GLY A 176 -1.93 -10.24 1.69
CA GLY A 176 -3.12 -9.88 0.92
C GLY A 176 -3.70 -11.09 0.19
N GLY A 177 -2.85 -11.85 -0.50
CA GLY A 177 -3.23 -13.09 -1.17
C GLY A 177 -3.78 -14.14 -0.20
N ALA A 178 -3.12 -14.36 0.94
CA ALA A 178 -3.59 -15.28 1.97
C ALA A 178 -4.97 -14.85 2.53
N THR A 179 -5.19 -13.57 2.72
CA THR A 179 -6.49 -13.02 3.17
C THR A 179 -7.58 -13.28 2.14
N LEU A 180 -7.33 -13.03 0.84
CA LEU A 180 -8.29 -13.31 -0.23
C LEU A 180 -8.61 -14.80 -0.36
N ILE A 181 -7.60 -15.67 -0.26
CA ILE A 181 -7.80 -17.12 -0.23
C ILE A 181 -8.68 -17.52 0.95
N GLY A 182 -8.39 -17.00 2.15
CA GLY A 182 -9.20 -17.27 3.36
C GLY A 182 -10.65 -16.84 3.19
N MET A 183 -10.89 -15.63 2.65
CA MET A 183 -12.24 -15.13 2.37
C MET A 183 -12.97 -15.97 1.31
N ALA A 184 -12.29 -16.36 0.24
CA ALA A 184 -12.86 -17.17 -0.83
C ALA A 184 -13.28 -18.56 -0.31
N LEU A 185 -12.43 -19.21 0.50
CA LEU A 185 -12.72 -20.52 1.10
C LEU A 185 -13.86 -20.44 2.14
N ALA A 186 -13.88 -19.39 2.96
CA ALA A 186 -14.97 -19.15 3.89
C ALA A 186 -16.32 -18.94 3.17
N ALA A 187 -16.32 -18.14 2.10
CA ALA A 187 -17.51 -17.89 1.29
C ALA A 187 -18.01 -19.15 0.56
N ARG A 188 -17.09 -20.00 0.09
CA ARG A 188 -17.43 -21.30 -0.52
C ARG A 188 -18.15 -22.22 0.47
N ASN A 189 -17.72 -22.25 1.74
CA ASN A 189 -18.22 -23.17 2.76
C ASN A 189 -19.43 -22.61 3.53
N ALA A 190 -19.88 -21.39 3.24
CA ALA A 190 -21.05 -20.82 3.88
C ALA A 190 -22.31 -21.58 3.48
N PRO A 191 -23.18 -22.00 4.45
CA PRO A 191 -24.41 -22.71 4.16
C PRO A 191 -25.32 -21.87 3.27
N THR A 192 -25.95 -22.51 2.30
CA THR A 192 -27.03 -21.93 1.49
C THR A 192 -28.27 -21.83 2.37
N GLY A 193 -28.46 -20.69 3.04
CA GLY A 193 -29.71 -20.38 3.73
C GLY A 193 -30.82 -20.04 2.75
#